data_857027b3159ca3b6156207d69a4ba1ea
#
_entry.id   857027b3159ca3b6156207d69a4ba1ea
#
_cell.length_a   1.000
_cell.length_b   1.000
_cell.length_c   1.000
_cell.angle_alpha   90.00
_cell.angle_beta   90.00
_cell.angle_gamma   90.00
#
_symmetry.space_group_name_H-M   'P 1'
#
loop_
_entity.id
_entity.type
_entity.pdbx_description
1 polymer ?
#
loop_
_entity_poly.entity_id
_entity_poly.type
_entity_poly.pdbx_seq_one_letter_code
_entity_poly.pdbx_strand_id
1 'polypeptide(L)'
;ADLGIDFLAAGIGNIHGKYPANWKGLSFETLDAIQQLTGDMPLVLHGGTGIPTDMIKKAIDLGVSKINVNTECQLSFAEATRKYIEEGKDQQGKGYDPRKLLAPGFDAIKATVKEKMEIFGSVGKA
;
A
#
# COMPACT_ATOMS: atom_id res chain seq x y z
N ALA A 1 12.98 8.38 20.06
CA ALA A 1 12.35 9.55 20.68
C ALA A 1 13.40 10.58 21.10
N ASP A 2 14.42 10.19 21.83
CA ASP A 2 15.44 11.12 22.38
C ASP A 2 16.29 11.85 21.34
N LEU A 3 16.31 11.37 20.10
CA LEU A 3 16.99 12.00 18.96
C LEU A 3 16.18 13.11 18.31
N GLY A 4 14.92 13.34 18.71
CA GLY A 4 14.06 14.39 18.13
C GLY A 4 13.63 14.12 16.68
N ILE A 5 13.51 12.86 16.27
CA ILE A 5 12.97 12.50 14.96
C ILE A 5 11.44 12.65 14.94
N ASP A 6 10.87 12.97 13.76
CA ASP A 6 9.44 13.23 13.61
C ASP A 6 8.60 11.95 13.59
N PHE A 7 9.13 10.84 13.05
CA PHE A 7 8.46 9.53 12.99
C PHE A 7 9.48 8.40 12.79
N LEU A 8 9.09 7.18 13.14
CA LEU A 8 9.95 6.00 13.08
C LEU A 8 9.36 4.92 12.17
N ALA A 9 10.16 4.43 11.22
CA ALA A 9 9.87 3.24 10.44
C ALA A 9 10.67 2.05 11.00
N ALA A 10 10.00 1.16 11.71
CA ALA A 10 10.61 -0.02 12.30
C ALA A 10 10.23 -1.30 11.56
N GLY A 11 11.14 -2.27 11.52
CA GLY A 11 10.87 -3.60 11.00
C GLY A 11 10.07 -4.44 11.98
N ILE A 12 8.86 -4.84 11.58
CA ILE A 12 7.95 -5.69 12.37
C ILE A 12 7.53 -6.95 11.60
N GLY A 13 8.40 -7.47 10.74
CA GLY A 13 8.10 -8.61 9.87
C GLY A 13 7.54 -8.22 8.50
N ASN A 14 7.43 -6.93 8.22
CA ASN A 14 7.07 -6.39 6.91
C ASN A 14 8.23 -6.51 5.93
N ILE A 15 7.89 -6.76 4.66
CA ILE A 15 8.84 -6.81 3.54
C ILE A 15 8.36 -5.95 2.38
N HIS A 16 9.26 -5.60 1.46
CA HIS A 16 8.90 -4.87 0.24
C HIS A 16 8.55 -5.84 -0.89
N GLY A 17 7.56 -5.48 -1.70
CA GLY A 17 7.11 -6.29 -2.84
C GLY A 17 6.04 -7.31 -2.46
N LYS A 18 6.04 -8.46 -3.16
CA LYS A 18 5.08 -9.54 -2.91
C LYS A 18 5.52 -10.38 -1.71
N TYR A 19 4.60 -10.62 -0.79
CA TYR A 19 4.84 -11.47 0.36
C TYR A 19 4.90 -12.96 -0.06
N PRO A 20 5.86 -13.74 0.47
CA PRO A 20 5.94 -15.17 0.19
C PRO A 20 4.80 -15.92 0.90
N ALA A 21 4.44 -17.10 0.36
CA ALA A 21 3.34 -17.89 0.90
C ALA A 21 3.57 -18.36 2.36
N ASN A 22 4.82 -18.44 2.80
CA ASN A 22 5.20 -18.83 4.16
C ASN A 22 5.41 -17.64 5.11
N TRP A 23 5.00 -16.43 4.72
CA TRP A 23 5.08 -15.26 5.58
C TRP A 23 4.19 -15.44 6.83
N LYS A 24 4.74 -15.15 7.99
CA LYS A 24 4.11 -15.39 9.29
C LYS A 24 3.24 -14.24 9.80
N GLY A 25 3.13 -13.17 9.04
CA GLY A 25 2.41 -11.96 9.44
C GLY A 25 3.29 -10.90 10.10
N LEU A 26 2.66 -9.81 10.52
CA LEU A 26 3.31 -8.74 11.29
C LEU A 26 3.50 -9.16 12.75
N SER A 27 4.62 -8.76 13.35
CA SER A 27 4.86 -8.93 14.80
C SER A 27 4.20 -7.79 15.57
N PHE A 28 2.99 -8.00 16.04
CA PHE A 28 2.27 -7.02 16.86
C PHE A 28 2.87 -6.85 18.25
N GLU A 29 3.49 -7.89 18.81
CA GLU A 29 4.23 -7.81 20.05
C GLU A 29 5.41 -6.83 19.94
N THR A 30 6.17 -6.92 18.85
CA THR A 30 7.27 -5.99 18.58
C THR A 30 6.74 -4.57 18.35
N LEU A 31 5.64 -4.41 17.62
CA LEU A 31 5.03 -3.11 17.34
C LEU A 31 4.55 -2.43 18.64
N ASP A 32 3.86 -3.16 19.51
CA ASP A 32 3.40 -2.68 20.79
C ASP A 32 4.57 -2.25 21.70
N ALA A 33 5.61 -3.08 21.78
CA ALA A 33 6.81 -2.73 22.54
C ALA A 33 7.50 -1.45 22.04
N ILE A 34 7.54 -1.25 20.71
CA ILE A 34 8.09 -0.03 20.11
C ILE A 34 7.21 1.16 20.47
N GLN A 35 5.90 1.04 20.34
CA GLN A 35 4.94 2.11 20.65
C GLN A 35 5.05 2.53 22.13
N GLN A 36 5.17 1.59 23.05
CA GLN A 36 5.37 1.90 24.47
C GLN A 36 6.68 2.66 24.75
N LEU A 37 7.74 2.38 24.00
CA LEU A 37 9.03 3.07 24.13
C LEU A 37 9.06 4.45 23.45
N THR A 38 8.26 4.63 22.40
CA THR A 38 8.25 5.87 21.60
C THR A 38 7.12 6.83 21.97
N GLY A 39 6.15 6.40 22.77
CA GLY A 39 5.00 7.19 23.18
C GLY A 39 4.15 7.63 21.97
N ASP A 40 3.90 8.93 21.88
CA ASP A 40 3.05 9.52 20.81
C ASP A 40 3.76 9.68 19.47
N MET A 41 4.99 9.16 19.31
CA MET A 41 5.73 9.23 18.04
C MET A 41 5.00 8.45 16.94
N PRO A 42 4.66 9.07 15.79
CA PRO A 42 4.02 8.37 14.69
C PRO A 42 4.90 7.24 14.14
N LEU A 43 4.32 6.04 13.96
CA LEU A 43 5.01 4.90 13.38
C LEU A 43 4.67 4.73 11.91
N VAL A 44 5.65 4.26 11.13
CA VAL A 44 5.53 4.07 9.68
C VAL A 44 5.65 2.58 9.34
N LEU A 45 4.68 2.05 8.59
CA LEU A 45 4.72 0.71 8.04
C LEU A 45 5.12 0.76 6.56
N HIS A 46 6.28 0.20 6.23
CA HIS A 46 6.71 -0.04 4.86
C HIS A 46 6.16 -1.37 4.33
N GLY A 47 6.12 -1.53 2.99
CA GLY A 47 5.72 -2.79 2.37
C GLY A 47 4.25 -3.14 2.58
N GLY A 48 3.36 -2.16 2.54
CA GLY A 48 1.92 -2.34 2.80
C GLY A 48 1.14 -3.15 1.75
N THR A 49 1.80 -3.58 0.66
CA THR A 49 1.16 -4.36 -0.40
C THR A 49 0.84 -5.78 0.06
N GLY A 50 -0.44 -6.19 -0.03
CA GLY A 50 -0.84 -7.58 0.22
C GLY A 50 -0.90 -7.98 1.70
N ILE A 51 -0.74 -7.06 2.63
CA ILE A 51 -0.99 -7.32 4.05
C ILE A 51 -2.52 -7.42 4.26
N PRO A 52 -3.02 -8.45 4.96
CA PRO A 52 -4.45 -8.57 5.28
C PRO A 52 -5.02 -7.33 5.98
N THR A 53 -6.24 -6.96 5.62
CA THR A 53 -6.91 -5.73 6.13
C THR A 53 -7.02 -5.69 7.65
N ASP A 54 -7.27 -6.82 8.29
CA ASP A 54 -7.33 -6.94 9.75
C ASP A 54 -5.98 -6.66 10.41
N MET A 55 -4.88 -7.12 9.81
CA MET A 55 -3.53 -6.82 10.27
C MET A 55 -3.19 -5.34 10.10
N ILE A 56 -3.60 -4.72 8.99
CA ILE A 56 -3.43 -3.28 8.77
C ILE A 56 -4.17 -2.47 9.85
N LYS A 57 -5.43 -2.79 10.10
CA LYS A 57 -6.23 -2.11 11.12
C LYS A 57 -5.60 -2.25 12.51
N LYS A 58 -5.18 -3.46 12.87
CA LYS A 58 -4.50 -3.69 14.14
C LYS A 58 -3.17 -2.93 14.26
N ALA A 59 -2.41 -2.81 13.17
CA ALA A 59 -1.19 -2.01 13.16
C ALA A 59 -1.48 -0.52 13.36
N ILE A 60 -2.57 -0.01 12.76
CA ILE A 60 -3.02 1.39 12.97
C ILE A 60 -3.43 1.61 14.43
N ASP A 61 -4.18 0.71 15.03
CA ASP A 61 -4.58 0.77 16.44
C ASP A 61 -3.38 0.77 17.40
N LEU A 62 -2.24 0.20 16.97
CA LEU A 62 -0.97 0.17 17.71
C LEU A 62 0.00 1.31 17.31
N GLY A 63 -0.49 2.40 16.71
CA GLY A 63 0.28 3.63 16.49
C GLY A 63 0.87 3.80 15.09
N VAL A 64 0.60 2.89 14.14
CA VAL A 64 0.99 3.13 12.74
C VAL A 64 0.14 4.25 12.15
N SER A 65 0.77 5.36 11.79
CA SER A 65 0.14 6.57 11.27
C SER A 65 0.40 6.80 9.78
N LYS A 66 1.36 6.08 9.19
CA LYS A 66 1.71 6.15 7.77
C LYS A 66 2.00 4.76 7.22
N ILE A 67 1.43 4.45 6.07
CA ILE A 67 1.63 3.15 5.39
C ILE A 67 2.09 3.40 3.95
N ASN A 68 3.19 2.80 3.55
CA ASN A 68 3.72 2.91 2.19
C ASN A 68 3.21 1.75 1.33
N VAL A 69 2.52 2.08 0.24
CA VAL A 69 2.02 1.13 -0.76
C VAL A 69 2.54 1.53 -2.12
N ASN A 70 3.27 0.64 -2.80
CA ASN A 70 3.78 0.88 -4.14
C ASN A 70 3.49 -0.29 -5.09
N THR A 71 3.93 -1.50 -4.76
CA THR A 71 3.85 -2.67 -5.64
C THR A 71 2.41 -2.96 -6.10
N GLU A 72 1.43 -2.81 -5.23
CA GLU A 72 0.02 -3.03 -5.55
C GLU A 72 -0.48 -2.05 -6.62
N CYS A 73 -0.09 -0.78 -6.53
CA CYS A 73 -0.40 0.22 -7.55
C CYS A 73 0.23 -0.12 -8.90
N GLN A 74 1.49 -0.60 -8.90
CA GLN A 74 2.17 -1.02 -10.13
C GLN A 74 1.53 -2.25 -10.76
N LEU A 75 1.13 -3.23 -9.93
CA LEU A 75 0.48 -4.44 -10.40
C LEU A 75 -0.89 -4.15 -11.01
N SER A 76 -1.71 -3.32 -10.36
CA SER A 76 -3.02 -2.93 -10.89
C SER A 76 -2.91 -2.19 -12.23
N PHE A 77 -1.93 -1.29 -12.35
CA PHE A 77 -1.64 -0.61 -13.62
C PHE A 77 -1.25 -1.60 -14.72
N ALA A 78 -0.30 -2.49 -14.42
CA ALA A 78 0.21 -3.45 -15.39
C ALA A 78 -0.87 -4.42 -15.87
N GLU A 79 -1.71 -4.90 -14.95
CA GLU A 79 -2.80 -5.82 -15.26
C GLU A 79 -3.85 -5.16 -16.17
N ALA A 80 -4.30 -3.96 -15.84
CA ALA A 80 -5.29 -3.24 -16.63
C ALA A 80 -4.77 -2.89 -18.04
N THR A 81 -3.49 -2.49 -18.13
CA THR A 81 -2.86 -2.21 -19.43
C THR A 81 -2.70 -3.49 -20.26
N ARG A 82 -2.29 -4.59 -19.65
CA ARG A 82 -2.19 -5.89 -20.32
C ARG A 82 -3.54 -6.33 -20.87
N LYS A 83 -4.59 -6.25 -20.08
CA LYS A 83 -5.96 -6.57 -20.50
C LYS A 83 -6.40 -5.75 -21.71
N TYR A 84 -6.09 -4.45 -21.73
CA TYR A 84 -6.39 -3.57 -22.87
C TYR A 84 -5.73 -4.07 -24.16
N ILE A 85 -4.48 -4.53 -24.09
CA ILE A 85 -3.72 -5.07 -25.23
C ILE A 85 -4.25 -6.46 -25.62
N GLU A 86 -4.49 -7.35 -24.67
CA GLU A 86 -5.01 -8.70 -24.92
C GLU A 86 -6.39 -8.68 -25.58
N GLU A 87 -7.21 -7.67 -25.29
CA GLU A 87 -8.50 -7.43 -25.95
C GLU A 87 -8.36 -6.79 -27.35
N GLY A 88 -7.15 -6.53 -27.84
CA GLY A 88 -6.86 -5.94 -29.13
C GLY A 88 -7.32 -4.49 -29.29
N LYS A 89 -7.59 -3.80 -28.18
CA LYS A 89 -8.07 -2.41 -28.19
C LYS A 89 -7.03 -1.41 -28.69
N ASP A 90 -5.77 -1.73 -28.53
CA ASP A 90 -4.63 -0.97 -29.07
C ASP A 90 -4.61 -0.93 -30.60
N GLN A 91 -5.19 -1.93 -31.27
CA GLN A 91 -5.25 -2.06 -32.73
C GLN A 91 -6.52 -1.45 -33.33
N GLN A 92 -7.47 -1.00 -32.52
CA GLN A 92 -8.75 -0.45 -32.96
C GLN A 92 -8.71 1.09 -32.98
N GLY A 93 -8.98 1.67 -34.15
CA GLY A 93 -8.99 3.13 -34.34
C GLY A 93 -7.63 3.74 -33.93
N LYS A 94 -7.63 4.63 -32.93
CA LYS A 94 -6.43 5.22 -32.34
C LYS A 94 -6.12 4.63 -30.94
N GLY A 95 -6.39 3.36 -30.72
CA GLY A 95 -6.15 2.69 -29.44
C GLY A 95 -4.68 2.63 -29.02
N TYR A 96 -3.75 2.72 -29.98
CA TYR A 96 -2.30 2.81 -29.77
C TYR A 96 -1.83 4.19 -29.23
N ASP A 97 -2.67 5.21 -29.23
CA ASP A 97 -2.34 6.51 -28.62
C ASP A 97 -2.01 6.30 -27.12
N PRO A 98 -0.82 6.72 -26.64
CA PRO A 98 -0.43 6.51 -25.24
C PRO A 98 -1.47 6.97 -24.21
N ARG A 99 -2.21 8.03 -24.50
CA ARG A 99 -3.28 8.53 -23.63
C ARG A 99 -4.43 7.52 -23.48
N LYS A 100 -4.71 6.74 -24.53
CA LYS A 100 -5.74 5.69 -24.51
C LYS A 100 -5.19 4.37 -23.99
N LEU A 101 -3.96 4.01 -24.41
CA LEU A 101 -3.29 2.79 -24.02
C LEU A 101 -3.05 2.73 -22.50
N LEU A 102 -2.69 3.86 -21.88
CA LEU A 102 -2.37 3.94 -20.46
C LEU A 102 -3.56 4.32 -19.56
N ALA A 103 -4.67 4.80 -20.15
CA ALA A 103 -5.85 5.21 -19.39
C ALA A 103 -6.41 4.11 -18.46
N PRO A 104 -6.55 2.84 -18.88
CA PRO A 104 -7.01 1.77 -17.99
C PRO A 104 -6.09 1.56 -16.79
N GLY A 105 -4.78 1.67 -16.98
CA GLY A 105 -3.79 1.59 -15.90
C GLY A 105 -3.93 2.75 -14.91
N PHE A 106 -4.13 3.97 -15.40
CA PHE A 106 -4.39 5.13 -14.55
C PHE A 106 -5.67 4.95 -13.70
N ASP A 107 -6.76 4.49 -14.31
CA ASP A 107 -8.01 4.24 -13.58
C ASP A 107 -7.85 3.13 -12.54
N ALA A 108 -7.08 2.09 -12.84
CA ALA A 108 -6.79 1.00 -11.92
C ALA A 108 -5.98 1.48 -10.70
N ILE A 109 -4.93 2.29 -10.89
CA ILE A 109 -4.20 2.90 -9.75
C ILE A 109 -5.13 3.77 -8.91
N LYS A 110 -5.96 4.59 -9.54
CA LYS A 110 -6.92 5.45 -8.84
C LYS A 110 -7.88 4.63 -7.97
N ALA A 111 -8.37 3.49 -8.47
CA ALA A 111 -9.22 2.58 -7.71
C ALA A 111 -8.47 1.97 -6.52
N THR A 112 -7.23 1.49 -6.74
CA THR A 112 -6.37 0.96 -5.68
C THR A 112 -6.11 1.98 -4.58
N VAL A 113 -5.79 3.24 -4.93
CA VAL A 113 -5.56 4.30 -3.95
C VAL A 113 -6.81 4.59 -3.14
N LYS A 114 -7.99 4.66 -3.77
CA LYS A 114 -9.28 4.85 -3.06
C LYS A 114 -9.53 3.74 -2.05
N GLU A 115 -9.35 2.48 -2.45
CA GLU A 115 -9.48 1.32 -1.57
C GLU A 115 -8.55 1.43 -0.35
N LYS A 116 -7.28 1.80 -0.57
CA LYS A 116 -6.34 1.98 0.55
C LYS A 116 -6.74 3.12 1.48
N MET A 117 -7.25 4.23 0.95
CA MET A 117 -7.78 5.33 1.78
C MET A 117 -8.93 4.86 2.69
N GLU A 118 -9.81 4.01 2.18
CA GLU A 118 -10.91 3.42 2.96
C GLU A 118 -10.37 2.47 4.04
N ILE A 119 -9.48 1.52 3.66
CA ILE A 119 -8.89 0.54 4.58
C ILE A 119 -8.09 1.23 5.69
N PHE A 120 -7.35 2.28 5.38
CA PHE A 120 -6.51 3.01 6.34
C PHE A 120 -7.30 4.03 7.17
N GLY A 121 -8.59 4.22 6.89
CA GLY A 121 -9.46 5.14 7.61
C GLY A 121 -9.12 6.61 7.39
N SER A 122 -8.49 6.98 6.27
CA SER A 122 -8.10 8.36 5.94
C SER A 122 -9.18 9.16 5.20
N VAL A 123 -10.29 8.53 4.80
CA VAL A 123 -11.38 9.21 4.10
C VAL A 123 -12.03 10.27 5.00
N GLY A 124 -12.18 11.50 4.47
CA GLY A 124 -12.78 12.63 5.18
C GLY A 124 -11.92 13.19 6.31
N LYS A 125 -10.62 12.95 6.30
CA LYS A 125 -9.68 13.45 7.32
C LYS A 125 -8.66 14.49 6.79
N ALA A 126 -8.89 14.98 5.59
CA ALA A 126 -8.12 16.09 5.01
C ALA A 126 -8.79 17.43 5.30
#